data_d72932610ecf8beafcb755cdf982f37f
#
_entry.id   d72932610ecf8beafcb755cdf982f37f
#
_cell.length_a   1.000
_cell.length_b   1.000
_cell.length_c   1.000
_cell.angle_alpha   90.00
_cell.angle_beta   90.00
_cell.angle_gamma   90.00
#
_symmetry.space_group_name_H-M   'P 1'
#
loop_
_entity.id
_entity.type
_entity.pdbx_description
1 polymer ?
#
loop_
_entity_poly.entity_id
_entity_poly.type
_entity_poly.pdbx_seq_one_letter_code
_entity_poly.pdbx_strand_id
1 'polypeptide(L)'
;MDNTELLNNLIKAESTKEVVKVLKNSNLLKYDPKSWLPLGDNFNNKPLIMSQTSKPDHAIVEKLTNSVDALIQLKVLEDENNKPPLSVKEAVEKYFGIPEGDLIYTSQNERTPLVENIQLFSTGKKKETCIVITDQGMGQPPEKFKDTLLSINKSNKVN
;
A
#
# COMPACT_ATOMS: atom_id res chain seq x y z
N MET A 1 -15.92 -21.88 1.45
CA MET A 1 -15.48 -20.58 2.01
C MET A 1 -15.95 -19.51 1.05
N ASP A 2 -16.76 -18.59 1.50
CA ASP A 2 -17.13 -17.44 0.69
C ASP A 2 -16.00 -16.39 0.63
N ASN A 3 -16.14 -15.38 -0.23
CA ASN A 3 -15.10 -14.38 -0.43
C ASN A 3 -14.86 -13.49 0.81
N THR A 4 -15.90 -13.24 1.60
CA THR A 4 -15.79 -12.44 2.83
C THR A 4 -15.05 -13.22 3.91
N GLU A 5 -15.38 -14.49 4.09
CA GLU A 5 -14.67 -15.39 5.01
C GLU A 5 -13.22 -15.58 4.61
N LEU A 6 -12.95 -15.73 3.29
CA LEU A 6 -11.59 -15.83 2.76
C LEU A 6 -10.78 -14.57 3.08
N LEU A 7 -11.32 -13.38 2.79
CA LEU A 7 -10.67 -12.10 3.05
C LEU A 7 -10.37 -11.94 4.56
N ASN A 8 -11.34 -12.21 5.41
CA ASN A 8 -11.16 -12.12 6.86
C ASN A 8 -10.07 -13.06 7.38
N ASN A 9 -9.99 -14.27 6.83
CA ASN A 9 -8.95 -15.23 7.21
C ASN A 9 -7.56 -14.80 6.73
N LEU A 10 -7.46 -14.17 5.55
CA LEU A 10 -6.21 -13.61 5.04
C LEU A 10 -5.75 -12.40 5.87
N ILE A 11 -6.66 -11.51 6.24
CA ILE A 11 -6.35 -10.33 7.08
C ILE A 11 -5.85 -10.77 8.47
N LYS A 12 -6.42 -11.83 9.04
CA LYS A 12 -6.05 -12.37 10.35
C LYS A 12 -4.77 -13.20 10.35
N ALA A 13 -4.25 -13.57 9.17
CA ALA A 13 -3.05 -14.39 9.06
C ALA A 13 -1.80 -13.59 9.49
N GLU A 14 -1.10 -14.09 10.49
CA GLU A 14 0.11 -13.44 11.06
C GLU A 14 1.41 -13.97 10.46
N SER A 15 1.33 -14.96 9.57
CA SER A 15 2.52 -15.58 8.95
C SER A 15 2.24 -16.04 7.53
N THR A 16 3.31 -16.11 6.72
CA THR A 16 3.25 -16.68 5.36
C THR A 16 2.68 -18.10 5.34
N LYS A 17 2.97 -18.92 6.36
CA LYS A 17 2.43 -20.29 6.47
C LYS A 17 0.91 -20.27 6.63
N GLU A 18 0.38 -19.37 7.42
CA GLU A 18 -1.06 -19.23 7.61
C GLU A 18 -1.74 -18.75 6.33
N VAL A 19 -1.17 -17.76 5.64
CA VAL A 19 -1.66 -17.32 4.32
C VAL A 19 -1.71 -18.48 3.35
N VAL A 20 -0.62 -19.24 3.21
CA VAL A 20 -0.57 -20.43 2.33
C VAL A 20 -1.59 -21.48 2.72
N LYS A 21 -1.83 -21.71 4.01
CA LYS A 21 -2.86 -22.63 4.50
C LYS A 21 -4.27 -22.17 4.10
N VAL A 22 -4.58 -20.90 4.28
CA VAL A 22 -5.88 -20.30 3.87
C VAL A 22 -6.09 -20.47 2.37
N LEU A 23 -5.08 -20.12 1.54
CA LEU A 23 -5.15 -20.23 0.09
C LEU A 23 -5.28 -21.69 -0.40
N LYS A 24 -4.61 -22.64 0.27
CA LYS A 24 -4.77 -24.08 -0.02
C LYS A 24 -6.17 -24.57 0.28
N ASN A 25 -6.72 -24.18 1.43
CA ASN A 25 -8.06 -24.60 1.86
C ASN A 25 -9.17 -24.03 0.93
N SER A 26 -8.92 -22.88 0.32
CA SER A 26 -9.84 -22.28 -0.66
C SER A 26 -9.60 -22.75 -2.10
N ASN A 27 -8.67 -23.67 -2.34
CA ASN A 27 -8.24 -24.16 -3.67
C ASN A 27 -7.64 -23.07 -4.60
N LEU A 28 -7.29 -21.89 -4.09
CA LEU A 28 -6.76 -20.78 -4.89
C LEU A 28 -5.32 -21.02 -5.37
N LEU A 29 -4.57 -21.92 -4.75
CA LEU A 29 -3.22 -22.25 -5.21
C LEU A 29 -3.18 -23.32 -6.32
N LYS A 30 -4.33 -23.85 -6.74
CA LYS A 30 -4.38 -24.71 -7.92
C LYS A 30 -4.22 -23.85 -9.16
N TYR A 31 -3.19 -24.13 -9.95
CA TYR A 31 -3.02 -23.44 -11.23
C TYR A 31 -4.17 -23.80 -12.17
N ASP A 32 -4.90 -22.79 -12.59
CA ASP A 32 -5.90 -22.86 -13.64
C ASP A 32 -5.66 -21.67 -14.58
N PRO A 33 -5.34 -21.92 -15.87
CA PRO A 33 -5.08 -20.85 -16.83
C PRO A 33 -6.22 -19.85 -17.01
N LYS A 34 -7.45 -20.22 -16.65
CA LYS A 34 -8.62 -19.34 -16.72
C LYS A 34 -8.71 -18.41 -15.51
N SER A 35 -8.18 -18.84 -14.36
CA SER A 35 -8.23 -18.11 -13.09
C SER A 35 -6.93 -17.36 -12.79
N TRP A 36 -5.81 -17.81 -13.36
CA TRP A 36 -4.50 -17.19 -13.15
C TRP A 36 -4.07 -16.41 -14.39
N LEU A 37 -4.11 -15.10 -14.26
CA LEU A 37 -3.67 -14.18 -15.31
C LEU A 37 -2.25 -13.67 -15.02
N PRO A 38 -1.47 -13.30 -16.05
CA PRO A 38 -0.22 -12.58 -15.85
C PRO A 38 -0.45 -11.29 -15.06
N LEU A 39 0.53 -10.86 -14.29
CA LEU A 39 0.44 -9.60 -13.56
C LEU A 39 0.17 -8.44 -14.53
N GLY A 40 -0.90 -7.68 -14.24
CA GLY A 40 -1.37 -6.60 -15.12
C GLY A 40 -1.93 -7.07 -16.45
N ASP A 41 -2.32 -8.36 -16.55
CA ASP A 41 -2.86 -9.00 -17.76
C ASP A 41 -1.91 -8.87 -18.97
N ASN A 42 -0.59 -8.83 -18.71
CA ASN A 42 0.43 -8.65 -19.74
C ASN A 42 1.67 -9.51 -19.47
N PHE A 43 1.95 -10.47 -20.36
CA PHE A 43 3.12 -11.35 -20.29
C PHE A 43 4.46 -10.60 -20.38
N ASN A 44 4.50 -9.42 -21.01
CA ASN A 44 5.71 -8.61 -21.13
C ASN A 44 6.12 -7.95 -19.80
N ASN A 45 5.29 -7.99 -18.76
CA ASN A 45 5.62 -7.48 -17.43
C ASN A 45 6.62 -8.38 -16.68
N LYS A 46 6.79 -9.63 -17.08
CA LYS A 46 7.70 -10.57 -16.42
C LYS A 46 9.16 -10.08 -16.33
N PRO A 47 9.81 -9.59 -17.40
CA PRO A 47 11.16 -9.03 -17.31
C PRO A 47 11.24 -7.82 -16.38
N LEU A 48 10.23 -6.96 -16.36
CA LEU A 48 10.17 -5.79 -15.49
C LEU A 48 10.11 -6.20 -14.01
N ILE A 49 9.33 -7.22 -13.67
CA ILE A 49 9.26 -7.76 -12.30
C ILE A 49 10.62 -8.33 -11.90
N MET A 50 11.29 -9.06 -12.78
CA MET A 50 12.59 -9.69 -12.51
C MET A 50 13.73 -8.67 -12.42
N SER A 51 13.60 -7.49 -13.01
CA SER A 51 14.60 -6.41 -12.97
C SER A 51 14.48 -5.50 -11.76
N GLN A 52 13.42 -5.64 -10.96
CA GLN A 52 13.25 -4.84 -9.74
C GLN A 52 14.34 -5.16 -8.71
N THR A 53 14.69 -4.16 -7.92
CA THR A 53 15.69 -4.32 -6.87
C THR A 53 15.31 -5.40 -5.88
N SER A 54 16.28 -6.26 -5.55
CA SER A 54 16.12 -7.26 -4.49
C SER A 54 16.40 -6.71 -3.08
N LYS A 55 16.64 -5.40 -2.93
CA LYS A 55 16.94 -4.77 -1.65
C LYS A 55 15.65 -4.53 -0.86
N PRO A 56 15.47 -5.18 0.31
CA PRO A 56 14.24 -5.06 1.10
C PRO A 56 13.99 -3.64 1.61
N ASP A 57 15.03 -2.88 1.90
CA ASP A 57 14.98 -1.49 2.35
C ASP A 57 14.29 -0.57 1.31
N HIS A 58 14.62 -0.74 0.04
CA HIS A 58 13.97 0.02 -1.03
C HIS A 58 12.48 -0.30 -1.13
N ALA A 59 12.10 -1.57 -0.96
CA ALA A 59 10.70 -1.96 -0.99
C ALA A 59 9.89 -1.36 0.18
N ILE A 60 10.50 -1.27 1.38
CA ILE A 60 9.88 -0.63 2.54
C ILE A 60 9.70 0.86 2.31
N VAL A 61 10.75 1.55 1.85
CA VAL A 61 10.70 2.99 1.55
C VAL A 61 9.62 3.29 0.50
N GLU A 62 9.55 2.50 -0.57
CA GLU A 62 8.53 2.66 -1.61
C GLU A 62 7.10 2.51 -1.03
N LYS A 63 6.89 1.52 -0.18
CA LYS A 63 5.58 1.33 0.47
C LYS A 63 5.20 2.49 1.39
N LEU A 64 6.14 2.99 2.18
CA LEU A 64 5.90 4.17 3.02
C LEU A 64 5.61 5.42 2.18
N THR A 65 6.32 5.62 1.08
CA THR A 65 6.05 6.73 0.15
C THR A 65 4.65 6.62 -0.45
N ASN A 66 4.25 5.41 -0.86
CA ASN A 66 2.90 5.18 -1.40
C ASN A 66 1.82 5.44 -0.33
N SER A 67 2.07 5.13 0.94
CA SER A 67 1.17 5.45 2.05
C SER A 67 1.02 6.96 2.26
N VAL A 68 2.11 7.71 2.17
CA VAL A 68 2.06 9.20 2.22
C VAL A 68 1.24 9.75 1.04
N ASP A 69 1.50 9.26 -0.17
CA ASP A 69 0.74 9.67 -1.36
C ASP A 69 -0.77 9.39 -1.19
N ALA A 70 -1.14 8.23 -0.65
CA ALA A 70 -2.52 7.85 -0.41
C ALA A 70 -3.23 8.77 0.61
N LEU A 71 -2.51 9.19 1.65
CA LEU A 71 -3.02 10.17 2.63
C LEU A 71 -3.22 11.55 2.01
N ILE A 72 -2.26 12.03 1.22
CA ILE A 72 -2.38 13.31 0.53
C ILE A 72 -3.57 13.28 -0.44
N GLN A 73 -3.70 12.22 -1.22
CA GLN A 73 -4.83 12.06 -2.16
C GLN A 73 -6.18 12.08 -1.45
N LEU A 74 -6.29 11.40 -0.30
CA LEU A 74 -7.51 11.44 0.52
C LEU A 74 -7.83 12.89 0.93
N LYS A 75 -6.84 13.62 1.44
CA LYS A 75 -7.03 15.01 1.88
C LYS A 75 -7.40 15.94 0.74
N VAL A 76 -6.84 15.75 -0.44
CA VAL A 76 -7.22 16.49 -1.65
C VAL A 76 -8.68 16.22 -2.03
N LEU A 77 -9.14 14.96 -1.92
CA LEU A 77 -10.54 14.61 -2.21
C LEU A 77 -11.53 15.14 -1.18
N GLU A 78 -11.13 15.21 0.10
CA GLU A 78 -11.94 15.78 1.18
C GLU A 78 -12.05 17.33 1.09
N ASP A 79 -11.15 17.96 0.35
CA ASP A 79 -11.04 19.42 0.25
C ASP A 79 -11.90 19.96 -0.90
N GLU A 80 -13.22 19.97 -0.71
CA GLU A 80 -14.21 20.31 -1.75
C GLU A 80 -14.09 21.74 -2.32
N ASN A 81 -13.41 22.64 -1.63
CA ASN A 81 -13.47 24.10 -1.93
C ASN A 81 -12.14 24.71 -2.34
N ASN A 82 -11.08 23.95 -2.48
CA ASN A 82 -9.75 24.53 -2.63
C ASN A 82 -9.04 24.06 -3.91
N LYS A 83 -8.17 24.93 -4.41
CA LYS A 83 -7.20 24.54 -5.42
C LYS A 83 -6.32 23.41 -4.87
N PRO A 84 -6.13 22.33 -5.62
CA PRO A 84 -5.19 21.29 -5.22
C PRO A 84 -3.79 21.89 -5.02
N PRO A 85 -3.03 21.40 -4.04
CA PRO A 85 -1.64 21.84 -3.85
C PRO A 85 -0.81 21.62 -5.11
N LEU A 86 0.12 22.51 -5.38
CA LEU A 86 0.99 22.45 -6.56
C LEU A 86 2.21 21.52 -6.34
N SER A 87 2.44 21.10 -5.10
CA SER A 87 3.56 20.22 -4.74
C SER A 87 3.22 19.37 -3.51
N VAL A 88 3.95 18.26 -3.33
CA VAL A 88 3.86 17.43 -2.13
C VAL A 88 4.18 18.23 -0.86
N LYS A 89 5.18 19.11 -0.92
CA LYS A 89 5.55 20.01 0.18
C LYS A 89 4.37 20.88 0.62
N GLU A 90 3.73 21.55 -0.31
CA GLU A 90 2.55 22.38 -0.06
C GLU A 90 1.36 21.58 0.48
N ALA A 91 1.17 20.35 -0.05
CA ALA A 91 0.13 19.46 0.43
C ALA A 91 0.36 19.06 1.89
N VAL A 92 1.59 18.69 2.23
CA VAL A 92 1.97 18.29 3.59
C VAL A 92 1.84 19.45 4.57
N GLU A 93 2.25 20.64 4.18
CA GLU A 93 2.07 21.84 4.99
C GLU A 93 0.59 22.16 5.21
N LYS A 94 -0.20 22.17 4.12
CA LYS A 94 -1.62 22.54 4.15
C LYS A 94 -2.49 21.56 4.93
N TYR A 95 -2.32 20.26 4.70
CA TYR A 95 -3.22 19.23 5.22
C TYR A 95 -2.78 18.63 6.54
N PHE A 96 -1.50 18.69 6.85
CA PHE A 96 -0.95 18.07 8.05
C PHE A 96 -0.29 19.08 9.00
N GLY A 97 -0.25 20.36 8.62
CA GLY A 97 0.33 21.41 9.46
C GLY A 97 1.84 21.27 9.69
N ILE A 98 2.54 20.61 8.78
CA ILE A 98 3.98 20.37 8.87
C ILE A 98 4.70 21.55 8.18
N PRO A 99 5.36 22.44 8.93
CA PRO A 99 5.99 23.63 8.34
C PRO A 99 7.02 23.24 7.28
N GLU A 100 6.96 23.91 6.15
CA GLU A 100 7.82 23.64 4.99
C GLU A 100 7.78 22.18 4.48
N GLY A 101 6.78 21.39 4.89
CA GLY A 101 6.68 19.97 4.55
C GLY A 101 7.78 19.08 5.15
N ASP A 102 8.49 19.57 6.19
CA ASP A 102 9.60 18.85 6.82
C ASP A 102 9.35 18.67 8.32
N LEU A 103 9.33 17.42 8.76
CA LEU A 103 9.12 17.05 10.16
C LEU A 103 10.21 17.59 11.11
N ILE A 104 11.36 18.03 10.59
CA ILE A 104 12.42 18.61 11.42
C ILE A 104 11.94 19.89 12.14
N TYR A 105 10.99 20.61 11.57
CA TYR A 105 10.42 21.83 12.12
C TYR A 105 9.24 21.59 13.08
N THR A 106 8.87 20.33 13.35
CA THR A 106 7.77 19.96 14.24
C THR A 106 8.27 19.41 15.57
N SER A 107 7.58 19.76 16.66
CA SER A 107 7.82 19.20 17.97
C SER A 107 7.32 17.75 18.09
N GLN A 108 7.73 17.03 19.15
CA GLN A 108 7.26 15.67 19.42
C GLN A 108 5.73 15.62 19.60
N ASN A 109 5.14 16.62 20.24
CA ASN A 109 3.69 16.65 20.47
C ASN A 109 2.90 16.84 19.18
N GLU A 110 3.42 17.60 18.22
CA GLU A 110 2.82 17.79 16.91
C GLU A 110 2.95 16.55 16.01
N ARG A 111 4.02 15.77 16.20
CA ARG A 111 4.22 14.52 15.45
C ARG A 111 3.32 13.39 15.92
N THR A 112 3.00 13.34 17.21
CA THR A 112 2.24 12.23 17.81
C THR A 112 0.92 11.94 17.10
N PRO A 113 0.05 12.92 16.76
CA PRO A 113 -1.17 12.65 16.00
C PRO A 113 -0.94 12.13 14.59
N LEU A 114 0.23 12.41 13.99
CA LEU A 114 0.55 11.98 12.63
C LEU A 114 0.96 10.51 12.55
N VAL A 115 1.49 9.96 13.66
CA VAL A 115 1.96 8.55 13.73
C VAL A 115 0.81 7.56 13.50
N GLU A 116 -0.42 7.92 13.84
CA GLU A 116 -1.58 7.05 13.65
C GLU A 116 -1.97 6.88 12.18
N ASN A 117 -1.57 7.83 11.33
CA ASN A 117 -1.93 7.80 9.92
C ASN A 117 -1.16 6.73 9.12
N ILE A 118 0.09 6.46 9.51
CA ILE A 118 0.92 5.41 8.88
C ILE A 118 1.61 4.62 9.99
N GLN A 119 1.41 3.32 10.00
CA GLN A 119 2.01 2.44 10.97
C GLN A 119 2.89 1.40 10.29
N LEU A 120 4.08 1.18 10.82
CA LEU A 120 5.01 0.13 10.44
C LEU A 120 5.30 -0.73 11.66
N PHE A 121 4.97 -2.00 11.60
CA PHE A 121 5.23 -2.95 12.68
C PHE A 121 5.55 -4.35 12.15
N SER A 122 5.98 -5.23 13.03
CA SER A 122 6.27 -6.62 12.67
C SER A 122 5.32 -7.56 13.40
N THR A 123 4.95 -8.64 12.70
CA THR A 123 4.16 -9.75 13.24
C THR A 123 4.87 -11.08 13.01
N GLY A 124 4.29 -12.16 13.51
CA GLY A 124 4.83 -13.51 13.35
C GLY A 124 5.92 -13.86 14.35
N LYS A 125 6.51 -15.04 14.17
CA LYS A 125 7.58 -15.56 15.04
C LYS A 125 8.94 -15.06 14.57
N LYS A 126 9.93 -14.97 15.47
CA LYS A 126 11.31 -14.51 15.19
C LYS A 126 11.94 -15.10 13.92
N LYS A 127 11.63 -16.36 13.58
CA LYS A 127 12.15 -17.03 12.36
C LYS A 127 11.29 -16.80 11.10
N GLU A 128 10.14 -16.22 11.25
CA GLU A 128 9.13 -16.00 10.19
C GLU A 128 8.47 -14.63 10.40
N THR A 129 9.30 -13.61 10.56
CA THR A 129 8.84 -12.24 10.78
C THR A 129 8.21 -11.68 9.51
N CYS A 130 7.00 -11.16 9.63
CA CYS A 130 6.32 -10.38 8.61
C CYS A 130 6.41 -8.90 8.96
N ILE A 131 6.63 -8.07 7.96
CA ILE A 131 6.54 -6.61 8.09
C ILE A 131 5.15 -6.21 7.62
N VAL A 132 4.46 -5.41 8.43
CA VAL A 132 3.13 -4.88 8.13
C VAL A 132 3.23 -3.37 8.04
N ILE A 133 2.69 -2.82 6.97
CA ILE A 133 2.53 -1.38 6.77
C ILE A 133 1.05 -1.13 6.58
N THR A 134 0.50 -0.23 7.38
CA THR A 134 -0.89 0.20 7.27
C THR A 134 -0.94 1.71 7.16
N ASP A 135 -1.88 2.23 6.40
CA ASP A 135 -2.18 3.65 6.32
C ASP A 135 -3.69 3.90 6.37
N GLN A 136 -4.05 5.13 6.68
CA GLN A 136 -5.43 5.62 6.69
C GLN A 136 -5.73 6.46 5.43
N GLY A 137 -5.01 6.20 4.34
CA GLY A 137 -5.21 6.88 3.08
C GLY A 137 -6.46 6.44 2.31
N MET A 138 -6.57 6.89 1.08
CA MET A 138 -7.73 6.68 0.22
C MET A 138 -8.05 5.20 -0.06
N GLY A 139 -7.07 4.30 0.10
CA GLY A 139 -7.19 2.91 -0.33
C GLY A 139 -7.39 2.77 -1.85
N GLN A 140 -7.75 1.56 -2.27
CA GLN A 140 -8.02 1.30 -3.68
C GLN A 140 -9.24 0.39 -3.83
N PRO A 141 -10.25 0.78 -4.60
CA PRO A 141 -11.38 -0.08 -4.87
C PRO A 141 -10.96 -1.24 -5.80
N PRO A 142 -11.55 -2.45 -5.64
CA PRO A 142 -11.18 -3.64 -6.39
C PRO A 142 -11.23 -3.46 -7.91
N GLU A 143 -12.13 -2.63 -8.42
CA GLU A 143 -12.32 -2.34 -9.85
C GLU A 143 -11.07 -1.69 -10.47
N LYS A 144 -10.30 -0.95 -9.66
CA LYS A 144 -9.08 -0.27 -10.10
C LYS A 144 -7.82 -1.13 -9.97
N PHE A 145 -7.87 -2.28 -9.32
CA PHE A 145 -6.69 -3.11 -9.07
C PHE A 145 -5.90 -3.47 -10.33
N LYS A 146 -6.58 -3.74 -11.45
CA LYS A 146 -5.91 -4.02 -12.73
C LYS A 146 -5.03 -2.88 -13.20
N ASP A 147 -5.47 -1.65 -13.01
CA ASP A 147 -4.80 -0.45 -13.51
C ASP A 147 -3.85 0.18 -12.50
N THR A 148 -3.85 -0.29 -11.26
CA THR A 148 -3.04 0.24 -10.15
C THR A 148 -2.15 -0.83 -9.55
N LEU A 149 -2.65 -1.56 -8.55
CA LEU A 149 -1.89 -2.52 -7.76
C LEU A 149 -1.28 -3.65 -8.57
N LEU A 150 -2.00 -4.11 -9.61
CA LEU A 150 -1.57 -5.20 -10.50
C LEU A 150 -0.93 -4.69 -11.79
N SER A 151 -0.76 -3.38 -11.95
CA SER A 151 -0.16 -2.78 -13.14
C SER A 151 1.25 -2.32 -12.87
N ILE A 152 2.13 -2.58 -13.84
CA ILE A 152 3.49 -2.07 -13.84
C ILE A 152 3.52 -0.87 -14.81
N ASN A 153 4.13 0.24 -14.37
CA ASN A 153 4.26 1.48 -15.14
C ASN A 153 2.95 2.25 -15.44
N LYS A 154 1.85 1.91 -14.77
CA LYS A 154 0.68 2.80 -14.74
C LYS A 154 0.66 3.52 -13.40
N SER A 155 0.53 4.82 -13.40
CA SER A 155 0.39 5.65 -12.21
C SER A 155 -0.97 6.34 -12.23
N ASN A 156 -1.68 6.31 -11.11
CA ASN A 156 -2.88 7.13 -10.89
C ASN A 156 -2.53 8.51 -10.36
N LYS A 157 -1.24 8.84 -10.22
CA LYS A 157 -0.81 10.15 -9.76
C LYS A 157 -1.26 11.17 -10.80
N VAL A 158 -2.11 12.08 -10.38
CA VAL A 158 -2.49 13.26 -11.19
C VAL A 158 -1.22 14.07 -11.38
N ASN A 159 -0.80 14.22 -12.64
CA ASN A 159 0.31 15.10 -13.01
C ASN A 159 -0.10 16.56 -12.83
#